data_dfbc9059cad62986a4f5481a8ee1a363
#
_entry.id   dfbc9059cad62986a4f5481a8ee1a363
#
_cell.length_a   1.000
_cell.length_b   1.000
_cell.length_c   1.000
_cell.angle_alpha   90.00
_cell.angle_beta   90.00
_cell.angle_gamma   90.00
#
_symmetry.space_group_name_H-M   'P 1'
#
loop_
_entity.id
_entity.type
_entity.pdbx_description
1 polymer ?
#
loop_
_entity_poly.entity_id
_entity_poly.type
_entity_poly.pdbx_seq_one_letter_code
_entity_poly.pdbx_strand_id
1 'polypeptide(L)'
;MMRIFFGTQNDTAGLFMRLTLGLVMLPHGLQKVFGLFGGAGLQATMNVFTTKLGLPAPVAVMVILAESAGALGLIVGFCTRLCALGIAMVMGGAIFFVHGQHGFFMNWFGQQTGEGFEYHLLAIGLALALVIHGGGKWSFDQRIAR
;
A
#
# COMPACT_ATOMS: atom_id res chain seq x y z
N MET A 1 16.98 7.02 17.76
CA MET A 1 15.67 6.43 17.43
C MET A 1 14.96 7.18 16.28
N MET A 2 14.85 8.53 16.31
CA MET A 2 14.19 9.30 15.23
C MET A 2 14.75 9.07 13.83
N ARG A 3 16.08 8.95 13.64
CA ARG A 3 16.69 8.69 12.33
C ARG A 3 16.30 7.36 11.68
N ILE A 4 15.89 6.36 12.46
CA ILE A 4 15.46 5.06 11.92
C ILE A 4 14.11 5.22 11.19
N PHE A 5 13.19 6.02 11.73
CA PHE A 5 11.85 6.20 11.17
C PHE A 5 11.77 7.33 10.13
N PHE A 6 12.46 8.44 10.37
CA PHE A 6 12.38 9.66 9.55
C PHE A 6 13.63 9.92 8.70
N GLY A 7 14.69 9.08 8.83
CA GLY A 7 15.89 9.24 8.03
C GLY A 7 15.58 9.09 6.54
N THR A 8 15.93 10.09 5.73
CA THR A 8 15.68 10.10 4.30
C THR A 8 16.83 10.77 3.55
N GLN A 9 17.09 10.34 2.33
CA GLN A 9 18.03 10.98 1.43
C GLN A 9 17.35 12.17 0.73
N ASN A 10 18.11 13.23 0.46
CA ASN A 10 17.57 14.41 -0.21
C ASN A 10 17.68 14.27 -1.74
N ASP A 11 16.91 13.38 -2.33
CA ASP A 11 16.95 13.07 -3.76
C ASP A 11 15.54 12.95 -4.37
N THR A 12 15.50 12.94 -5.69
CA THR A 12 14.24 12.86 -6.46
C THR A 12 13.73 11.44 -6.63
N ALA A 13 14.57 10.42 -6.49
CA ALA A 13 14.13 9.03 -6.64
C ALA A 13 13.13 8.65 -5.54
N GLY A 14 13.43 8.99 -4.27
CA GLY A 14 12.51 8.79 -3.16
C GLY A 14 11.17 9.53 -3.35
N LEU A 15 11.21 10.75 -3.88
CA LEU A 15 10.00 11.51 -4.22
C LEU A 15 9.15 10.77 -5.25
N PHE A 16 9.74 10.34 -6.37
CA PHE A 16 8.99 9.63 -7.42
C PHE A 16 8.44 8.29 -6.92
N MET A 17 9.25 7.50 -6.22
CA MET A 17 8.82 6.20 -5.68
C MET A 17 7.60 6.35 -4.75
N ARG A 18 7.65 7.31 -3.78
CA ARG A 18 6.53 7.48 -2.84
C ARG A 18 5.28 8.05 -3.50
N LEU A 19 5.41 8.99 -4.43
CA LEU A 19 4.26 9.53 -5.15
C LEU A 19 3.62 8.45 -6.04
N THR A 20 4.42 7.68 -6.77
CA THR A 20 3.89 6.58 -7.61
C THR A 20 3.13 5.58 -6.76
N LEU A 21 3.75 5.06 -5.69
CA LEU A 21 3.11 4.07 -4.84
C LEU A 21 1.88 4.64 -4.11
N GLY A 22 1.99 5.83 -3.55
CA GLY A 22 0.90 6.48 -2.81
C GLY A 22 -0.30 6.81 -3.70
N LEU A 23 -0.07 7.38 -4.89
CA LEU A 23 -1.14 7.73 -5.83
C LEU A 23 -1.85 6.51 -6.39
N VAL A 24 -1.13 5.41 -6.62
CA VAL A 24 -1.72 4.15 -7.08
C VAL A 24 -2.50 3.46 -5.96
N MET A 25 -2.00 3.48 -4.73
CA MET A 25 -2.66 2.82 -3.59
C MET A 25 -3.86 3.60 -3.04
N LEU A 26 -3.86 4.93 -3.14
CA LEU A 26 -4.93 5.76 -2.57
C LEU A 26 -6.34 5.41 -3.11
N PRO A 27 -6.57 5.22 -4.42
CA PRO A 27 -7.87 4.77 -4.92
C PRO A 27 -8.34 3.45 -4.28
N HIS A 28 -7.45 2.49 -4.04
CA HIS A 28 -7.80 1.23 -3.37
C HIS A 28 -8.25 1.45 -1.92
N GLY A 29 -7.60 2.35 -1.19
CA GLY A 29 -8.05 2.77 0.13
C GLY A 29 -9.41 3.46 0.09
N LEU A 30 -9.62 4.39 -0.87
CA LEU A 30 -10.89 5.11 -1.03
C LEU A 30 -12.04 4.17 -1.41
N GLN A 31 -11.79 3.13 -2.22
CA GLN A 31 -12.76 2.07 -2.49
C GLN A 31 -13.21 1.37 -1.21
N LYS A 32 -12.26 1.05 -0.32
CA LYS A 32 -12.53 0.30 0.92
C LYS A 32 -13.19 1.15 1.98
N VAL A 33 -12.84 2.44 2.08
CA VAL A 33 -13.39 3.33 3.13
C VAL A 33 -14.72 3.94 2.71
N PHE A 34 -14.76 4.54 1.52
CA PHE A 34 -15.90 5.37 1.07
C PHE A 34 -16.74 4.75 -0.05
N GLY A 35 -16.33 3.59 -0.57
CA GLY A 35 -17.04 2.97 -1.70
C GLY A 35 -16.85 3.71 -3.03
N LEU A 36 -15.88 4.60 -3.14
CA LEU A 36 -15.58 5.32 -4.39
C LEU A 36 -15.04 4.37 -5.46
N PHE A 37 -15.08 4.79 -6.72
CA PHE A 37 -14.56 4.02 -7.88
C PHE A 37 -15.15 2.60 -7.97
N GLY A 38 -16.41 2.42 -7.60
CA GLY A 38 -17.07 1.11 -7.60
C GLY A 38 -16.70 0.20 -6.42
N GLY A 39 -16.09 0.74 -5.38
CA GLY A 39 -15.71 0.00 -4.16
C GLY A 39 -16.92 -0.32 -3.27
N ALA A 40 -16.72 -1.25 -2.33
CA ALA A 40 -17.78 -1.74 -1.45
C ALA A 40 -18.04 -0.85 -0.22
N GLY A 41 -17.11 0.03 0.14
CA GLY A 41 -17.16 0.82 1.37
C GLY A 41 -16.72 0.04 2.61
N LEU A 42 -16.63 0.74 3.73
CA LEU A 42 -15.99 0.22 4.95
C LEU A 42 -16.67 -1.05 5.49
N GLN A 43 -17.98 -1.00 5.66
CA GLN A 43 -18.70 -2.11 6.30
C GLN A 43 -18.66 -3.40 5.48
N ALA A 44 -18.88 -3.30 4.16
CA ALA A 44 -18.81 -4.45 3.29
C ALA A 44 -17.38 -4.99 3.14
N THR A 45 -16.37 -4.10 3.09
CA THR A 45 -14.97 -4.49 3.09
C THR A 45 -14.59 -5.23 4.37
N MET A 46 -14.97 -4.71 5.54
CA MET A 46 -14.74 -5.39 6.82
C MET A 46 -15.38 -6.77 6.85
N ASN A 47 -16.63 -6.89 6.38
CA ASN A 47 -17.33 -8.17 6.31
C ASN A 47 -16.59 -9.18 5.41
N VAL A 48 -16.15 -8.76 4.22
CA VAL A 48 -15.37 -9.63 3.31
C VAL A 48 -14.08 -10.09 3.98
N PHE A 49 -13.33 -9.19 4.61
CA PHE A 49 -12.06 -9.53 5.24
C PHE A 49 -12.22 -10.49 6.41
N THR A 50 -13.24 -10.29 7.25
CA THR A 50 -13.43 -11.09 8.46
C THR A 50 -14.16 -12.42 8.19
N THR A 51 -15.16 -12.42 7.30
CA THR A 51 -15.99 -13.64 7.09
C THR A 51 -15.50 -14.48 5.91
N LYS A 52 -15.07 -13.86 4.78
CA LYS A 52 -14.61 -14.62 3.61
C LYS A 52 -13.13 -14.97 3.65
N LEU A 53 -12.28 -14.02 4.07
CA LEU A 53 -10.84 -14.24 4.18
C LEU A 53 -10.41 -14.76 5.57
N GLY A 54 -11.31 -14.75 6.56
CA GLY A 54 -11.02 -15.22 7.91
C GLY A 54 -10.01 -14.37 8.68
N LEU A 55 -9.79 -13.11 8.28
CA LEU A 55 -8.84 -12.22 8.95
C LEU A 55 -9.42 -11.75 10.30
N PRO A 56 -8.61 -11.70 11.37
CA PRO A 56 -9.01 -11.02 12.59
C PRO A 56 -9.37 -9.55 12.31
N ALA A 57 -10.42 -9.03 12.96
CA ALA A 57 -10.89 -7.65 12.73
C ALA A 57 -9.77 -6.58 12.87
N PRO A 58 -8.85 -6.65 13.85
CA PRO A 58 -7.73 -5.70 13.92
C PRO A 58 -6.83 -5.74 12.68
N VAL A 59 -6.58 -6.92 12.11
CA VAL A 59 -5.79 -7.08 10.88
C VAL A 59 -6.51 -6.45 9.70
N ALA A 60 -7.82 -6.69 9.56
CA ALA A 60 -8.65 -6.08 8.53
C ALA A 60 -8.60 -4.53 8.60
N VAL A 61 -8.70 -3.96 9.80
CA VAL A 61 -8.54 -2.51 10.01
C VAL A 61 -7.16 -2.02 9.60
N MET A 62 -6.08 -2.74 9.97
CA MET A 62 -4.71 -2.37 9.60
C MET A 62 -4.50 -2.39 8.08
N VAL A 63 -5.09 -3.35 7.36
CA VAL A 63 -5.07 -3.38 5.88
C VAL A 63 -5.72 -2.12 5.30
N ILE A 64 -6.92 -1.78 5.76
CA ILE A 64 -7.65 -0.59 5.29
C ILE A 64 -6.87 0.69 5.60
N LEU A 65 -6.29 0.81 6.80
CA LEU A 65 -5.47 1.96 7.19
C LEU A 65 -4.18 2.07 6.34
N ALA A 66 -3.52 0.96 6.05
CA ALA A 66 -2.31 0.99 5.23
C ALA A 66 -2.60 1.48 3.80
N GLU A 67 -3.71 1.03 3.19
CA GLU A 67 -4.07 1.45 1.84
C GLU A 67 -4.69 2.86 1.76
N SER A 68 -5.24 3.38 2.85
CA SER A 68 -5.86 4.72 2.89
C SER A 68 -4.93 5.76 3.53
N ALA A 69 -4.80 5.75 4.85
CA ALA A 69 -3.94 6.69 5.57
C ALA A 69 -2.46 6.50 5.22
N GLY A 70 -2.01 5.24 5.04
CA GLY A 70 -0.64 4.95 4.61
C GLY A 70 -0.33 5.49 3.22
N ALA A 71 -1.26 5.35 2.27
CA ALA A 71 -1.10 5.94 0.93
C ALA A 71 -1.02 7.48 0.99
N LEU A 72 -1.86 8.13 1.80
CA LEU A 72 -1.77 9.58 2.05
C LEU A 72 -0.42 9.94 2.71
N GLY A 73 0.02 9.15 3.68
CA GLY A 73 1.32 9.31 4.32
C GLY A 73 2.47 9.27 3.31
N LEU A 74 2.43 8.34 2.35
CA LEU A 74 3.39 8.29 1.24
C LEU A 74 3.33 9.55 0.37
N ILE A 75 2.14 10.00 -0.02
CA ILE A 75 1.98 11.19 -0.87
C ILE A 75 2.60 12.43 -0.21
N VAL A 76 2.34 12.65 1.08
CA VAL A 76 2.92 13.79 1.80
C VAL A 76 4.35 13.54 2.29
N GLY A 77 4.79 12.29 2.30
CA GLY A 77 6.11 11.88 2.80
C GLY A 77 6.22 11.92 4.31
N PHE A 78 5.18 11.51 5.02
CA PHE A 78 5.14 11.41 6.47
C PHE A 78 5.17 9.96 6.91
N CYS A 79 6.07 9.62 7.82
CA CYS A 79 6.33 8.25 8.26
C CYS A 79 6.52 7.29 7.07
N THR A 80 7.22 7.74 6.04
CA THR A 80 7.31 7.05 4.73
C THR A 80 7.69 5.59 4.86
N ARG A 81 8.68 5.28 5.70
CA ARG A 81 9.16 3.91 5.90
C ARG A 81 8.07 3.00 6.49
N LEU A 82 7.34 3.50 7.48
CA LEU A 82 6.26 2.75 8.13
C LEU A 82 5.09 2.55 7.18
N CYS A 83 4.67 3.60 6.47
CA CYS A 83 3.62 3.52 5.46
C CYS A 83 3.97 2.53 4.34
N ALA A 84 5.21 2.59 3.83
CA ALA A 84 5.69 1.67 2.82
C ALA A 84 5.72 0.22 3.31
N LEU A 85 6.21 -0.01 4.54
CA LEU A 85 6.20 -1.35 5.14
C LEU A 85 4.77 -1.89 5.26
N GLY A 86 3.81 -1.07 5.70
CA GLY A 86 2.40 -1.44 5.76
C GLY A 86 1.86 -1.87 4.40
N ILE A 87 2.14 -1.10 3.35
CA ILE A 87 1.72 -1.46 1.97
C ILE A 87 2.41 -2.74 1.50
N ALA A 88 3.70 -2.94 1.77
CA ALA A 88 4.39 -4.19 1.41
C ALA A 88 3.72 -5.42 2.06
N MET A 89 3.37 -5.32 3.34
CA MET A 89 2.67 -6.39 4.06
C MET A 89 1.27 -6.65 3.48
N VAL A 90 0.53 -5.60 3.15
CA VAL A 90 -0.79 -5.72 2.52
C VAL A 90 -0.68 -6.40 1.15
N MET A 91 0.28 -6.01 0.32
CA MET A 91 0.51 -6.63 -1.00
C MET A 91 0.91 -8.10 -0.88
N GLY A 92 1.76 -8.45 0.09
CA GLY A 92 2.10 -9.85 0.38
C GLY A 92 0.88 -10.65 0.82
N GLY A 93 0.05 -10.10 1.70
CA GLY A 93 -1.23 -10.68 2.12
C GLY A 93 -2.21 -10.85 0.94
N ALA A 94 -2.32 -9.86 0.07
CA ALA A 94 -3.16 -9.92 -1.13
C ALA A 94 -2.74 -11.06 -2.08
N ILE A 95 -1.42 -11.26 -2.27
CA ILE A 95 -0.92 -12.41 -3.03
C ILE A 95 -1.33 -13.72 -2.35
N PHE A 96 -1.10 -13.83 -1.05
CA PHE A 96 -1.32 -15.08 -0.32
C PHE A 96 -2.80 -15.47 -0.26
N PHE A 97 -3.69 -14.53 0.04
CA PHE A 97 -5.11 -14.83 0.28
C PHE A 97 -5.99 -14.78 -0.97
N VAL A 98 -5.59 -14.02 -2.01
CA VAL A 98 -6.47 -13.71 -3.14
C VAL A 98 -5.81 -14.01 -4.49
N HIS A 99 -4.69 -13.38 -4.79
CA HIS A 99 -4.16 -13.31 -6.15
C HIS A 99 -3.28 -14.50 -6.54
N GLY A 100 -2.67 -15.20 -5.57
CA GLY A 100 -1.75 -16.32 -5.84
C GLY A 100 -2.38 -17.44 -6.63
N GLN A 101 -3.68 -17.71 -6.44
CA GLN A 101 -4.43 -18.75 -7.17
C GLN A 101 -4.69 -18.39 -8.65
N HIS A 102 -4.57 -17.12 -9.04
CA HIS A 102 -4.84 -16.64 -10.40
C HIS A 102 -3.57 -16.58 -11.28
N GLY A 103 -2.42 -16.98 -10.73
CA GLY A 103 -1.15 -17.01 -11.45
C GLY A 103 -0.42 -15.66 -11.45
N PHE A 104 0.63 -15.57 -12.24
CA PHE A 104 1.53 -14.42 -12.27
C PHE A 104 0.92 -13.21 -12.98
N PHE A 105 0.41 -13.40 -14.20
CA PHE A 105 0.02 -12.30 -15.08
C PHE A 105 -1.32 -11.67 -14.69
N MET A 106 -1.40 -10.33 -14.79
CA MET A 106 -2.66 -9.60 -14.69
C MET A 106 -3.63 -10.01 -15.79
N ASN A 107 -4.91 -9.91 -15.54
CA ASN A 107 -5.98 -10.33 -16.47
C ASN A 107 -6.27 -9.27 -17.55
N TRP A 108 -5.22 -8.86 -18.30
CA TRP A 108 -5.31 -7.80 -19.31
C TRP A 108 -6.39 -8.02 -20.38
N PHE A 109 -6.72 -9.28 -20.67
CA PHE A 109 -7.65 -9.65 -21.73
C PHE A 109 -9.00 -10.18 -21.20
N GLY A 110 -9.23 -10.18 -19.90
CA GLY A 110 -10.47 -10.68 -19.30
C GLY A 110 -10.68 -12.19 -19.44
N GLN A 111 -9.62 -12.97 -19.71
CA GLN A 111 -9.71 -14.42 -19.94
C GLN A 111 -9.45 -15.27 -18.69
N GLN A 112 -9.01 -14.66 -17.60
CA GLN A 112 -8.74 -15.33 -16.33
C GLN A 112 -9.91 -15.16 -15.36
N THR A 113 -10.01 -16.04 -14.38
CA THR A 113 -11.04 -15.96 -13.32
C THR A 113 -10.79 -14.85 -12.31
N GLY A 114 -9.59 -14.24 -12.33
CA GLY A 114 -9.20 -13.12 -11.47
C GLY A 114 -7.86 -12.53 -11.88
N GLU A 115 -7.43 -11.53 -11.15
CA GLU A 115 -6.17 -10.81 -11.40
C GLU A 115 -4.98 -11.57 -10.79
N GLY A 116 -3.90 -11.74 -11.56
CA GLY A 116 -2.66 -12.31 -11.06
C GLY A 116 -1.87 -11.35 -10.16
N PHE A 117 -0.65 -11.72 -9.78
CA PHE A 117 0.08 -11.00 -8.74
C PHE A 117 1.31 -10.19 -9.22
N GLU A 118 1.59 -10.08 -10.53
CA GLU A 118 2.75 -9.31 -11.02
C GLU A 118 2.75 -7.85 -10.54
N TYR A 119 1.59 -7.20 -10.54
CA TYR A 119 1.40 -5.85 -10.00
C TYR A 119 1.83 -5.75 -8.52
N HIS A 120 1.43 -6.74 -7.72
CA HIS A 120 1.75 -6.77 -6.29
C HIS A 120 3.26 -6.86 -6.03
N LEU A 121 3.99 -7.61 -6.88
CA LEU A 121 5.45 -7.70 -6.78
C LEU A 121 6.12 -6.35 -7.09
N LEU A 122 5.64 -5.62 -8.10
CA LEU A 122 6.14 -4.27 -8.41
C LEU A 122 5.87 -3.31 -7.25
N ALA A 123 4.66 -3.35 -6.67
CA ALA A 123 4.32 -2.53 -5.52
C ALA A 123 5.18 -2.87 -4.29
N ILE A 124 5.43 -4.15 -4.01
CA ILE A 124 6.34 -4.60 -2.95
C ILE A 124 7.76 -4.09 -3.20
N GLY A 125 8.25 -4.19 -4.43
CA GLY A 125 9.59 -3.70 -4.80
C GLY A 125 9.74 -2.20 -4.52
N LEU A 126 8.78 -1.38 -4.94
CA LEU A 126 8.75 0.07 -4.64
C LEU A 126 8.65 0.34 -3.14
N ALA A 127 7.80 -0.40 -2.43
CA ALA A 127 7.63 -0.25 -1.00
C ALA A 127 8.91 -0.58 -0.23
N LEU A 128 9.58 -1.69 -0.55
CA LEU A 128 10.85 -2.08 0.07
C LEU A 128 11.97 -1.06 -0.23
N ALA A 129 12.02 -0.54 -1.45
CA ALA A 129 12.94 0.53 -1.80
C ALA A 129 12.71 1.77 -0.90
N LEU A 130 11.46 2.17 -0.66
CA LEU A 130 11.13 3.27 0.24
C LEU A 130 11.42 2.97 1.72
N VAL A 131 11.26 1.73 2.18
CA VAL A 131 11.66 1.31 3.54
C VAL A 131 13.17 1.52 3.75
N ILE A 132 13.98 1.25 2.75
CA ILE A 132 15.44 1.40 2.82
C ILE A 132 15.84 2.87 2.63
N HIS A 133 15.28 3.53 1.63
CA HIS A 133 15.69 4.84 1.15
C HIS A 133 15.08 6.02 1.94
N GLY A 134 13.82 5.89 2.35
CA GLY A 134 13.02 6.98 2.91
C GLY A 134 12.30 7.80 1.85
N GLY A 135 11.67 8.90 2.27
CA GLY A 135 10.73 9.67 1.47
C GLY A 135 11.31 10.58 0.37
N GLY A 136 12.63 10.81 0.37
CA GLY A 136 13.26 11.70 -0.62
C GLY A 136 12.93 13.18 -0.41
N LYS A 137 13.15 13.96 -1.47
CA LYS A 137 12.87 15.41 -1.49
C LYS A 137 11.43 15.75 -1.12
N TRP A 138 11.26 16.90 -0.48
CA TRP A 138 9.95 17.48 -0.13
C TRP A 138 9.07 16.59 0.75
N SER A 139 9.66 15.59 1.43
CA SER A 139 8.93 14.81 2.43
C SER A 139 8.85 15.57 3.77
N PHE A 140 7.77 15.33 4.52
CA PHE A 140 7.69 15.78 5.90
C PHE A 140 8.78 15.13 6.77
N ASP A 141 9.13 13.87 6.49
CA ASP A 141 10.23 13.16 7.17
C ASP A 141 11.55 13.92 7.07
N GLN A 142 11.84 14.54 5.91
CA GLN A 142 13.03 15.34 5.72
C GLN A 142 13.07 16.60 6.62
N ARG A 143 11.90 17.17 6.94
CA ARG A 143 11.81 18.33 7.83
C ARG A 143 11.97 17.94 9.29
N ILE A 144 11.48 16.76 9.67
CA ILE A 144 11.58 16.24 11.05
C ILE A 144 12.99 15.73 11.34
N ALA A 145 13.69 15.17 10.35
CA ALA A 145 15.03 14.60 10.50
C ALA A 145 16.17 15.64 10.51
N ARG A 146 15.89 16.89 10.19
CA ARG A 146 16.83 18.02 10.28
C ARG A 146 16.96 18.52 11.70
#